data_078788afa8ddb9029623866ae6d4c6cc
#
_entry.id   078788afa8ddb9029623866ae6d4c6cc
#
_cell.length_a   1.000
_cell.length_b   1.000
_cell.length_c   1.000
_cell.angle_alpha   90.00
_cell.angle_beta   90.00
_cell.angle_gamma   90.00
#
_symmetry.space_group_name_H-M   'P 1'
#
loop_
_entity.id
_entity.type
_entity.pdbx_description
1 polymer ?
#
loop_
_entity_poly.entity_id
_entity_poly.type
_entity_poly.pdbx_seq_one_letter_code
_entity_poly.pdbx_strand_id
1 'polypeptide(L)'
;VGMLVLLAGVGALLKYLGDQGLLTTPIELKLAAVAVAALGMLGFGWRQRLQRPLFAVALQGGAVGVLLLTVFAAFRLHGLIDALPALLASVLLVAGLCLLAVLQHSRTLAVLGILAGFMAPIWLSTGSGNHVALFGYYALLNIGVLAIAWWRPWRVLNLLGFAFTFGIGTLWGVLDYRAEHYASTHPFLLLFLLFYLLIPLLYARRQPAVAGDRIDGTLVFGTPLIAF
;
A
#
# COMPACT_ATOMS: atom_id res chain seq x y z
N VAL A 1 -19.71 1.61 7.55
CA VAL A 1 -20.53 0.65 8.31
C VAL A 1 -21.00 -0.50 7.40
N GLY A 2 -21.64 -0.26 6.23
CA GLY A 2 -22.17 -1.32 5.36
C GLY A 2 -21.12 -2.34 4.88
N MET A 3 -19.88 -1.91 4.64
CA MET A 3 -18.80 -2.80 4.21
C MET A 3 -18.34 -3.74 5.33
N LEU A 4 -18.25 -3.25 6.55
CA LEU A 4 -17.89 -4.08 7.72
C LEU A 4 -18.97 -5.14 7.97
N VAL A 5 -20.26 -4.77 7.82
CA VAL A 5 -21.38 -5.70 7.93
C VAL A 5 -21.33 -6.77 6.84
N LEU A 6 -21.01 -6.38 5.60
CA LEU A 6 -20.86 -7.32 4.47
C LEU A 6 -19.68 -8.28 4.69
N LEU A 7 -18.53 -7.78 5.12
CA LEU A 7 -17.37 -8.63 5.43
C LEU A 7 -17.63 -9.57 6.60
N ALA A 8 -18.29 -9.08 7.67
CA ALA A 8 -18.68 -9.91 8.80
C ALA A 8 -19.71 -10.97 8.38
N GLY A 9 -20.68 -10.62 7.52
CA GLY A 9 -21.68 -11.56 6.99
C GLY A 9 -21.07 -12.65 6.12
N VAL A 10 -20.13 -12.29 5.23
CA VAL A 10 -19.40 -13.27 4.41
C VAL A 10 -18.54 -14.17 5.30
N GLY A 11 -17.85 -13.60 6.31
CA GLY A 11 -17.04 -14.37 7.25
C GLY A 11 -17.89 -15.37 8.06
N ALA A 12 -19.05 -14.92 8.56
CA ALA A 12 -20.00 -15.79 9.29
C ALA A 12 -20.56 -16.90 8.40
N LEU A 13 -20.92 -16.60 7.14
CA LEU A 13 -21.39 -17.59 6.18
C LEU A 13 -20.33 -18.65 5.88
N LEU A 14 -19.09 -18.22 5.63
CA LEU A 14 -17.97 -19.12 5.37
C LEU A 14 -17.68 -20.03 6.59
N LYS A 15 -17.76 -19.48 7.80
CA LYS A 15 -17.62 -20.25 9.03
C LYS A 15 -18.73 -21.28 9.15
N TYR A 16 -20.00 -20.87 8.97
CA TYR A 16 -21.15 -21.76 9.03
C TYR A 16 -21.04 -22.92 8.02
N LEU A 17 -20.68 -22.63 6.77
CA LEU A 17 -20.48 -23.64 5.73
C LEU A 17 -19.29 -24.58 6.06
N GLY A 18 -18.27 -24.07 6.74
CA GLY A 18 -17.14 -24.87 7.25
C GLY A 18 -17.56 -25.80 8.38
N ASP A 19 -18.33 -25.29 9.35
CA ASP A 19 -18.80 -26.05 10.52
C ASP A 19 -19.81 -27.16 10.13
N GLN A 20 -20.54 -26.97 9.04
CA GLN A 20 -21.49 -27.97 8.47
C GLN A 20 -20.78 -29.07 7.64
N GLY A 21 -19.46 -29.05 7.53
CA GLY A 21 -18.73 -30.01 6.70
C GLY A 21 -19.00 -29.91 5.20
N LEU A 22 -19.73 -28.89 4.75
CA LEU A 22 -20.05 -28.66 3.35
C LEU A 22 -18.83 -28.16 2.54
N LEU A 23 -17.77 -27.74 3.23
CA LEU A 23 -16.51 -27.28 2.64
C LEU A 23 -15.38 -28.26 2.97
N THR A 24 -15.47 -29.49 2.47
CA THR A 24 -14.34 -30.44 2.45
C THR A 24 -13.29 -30.08 1.40
N THR A 25 -13.48 -28.95 0.72
CA THR A 25 -12.58 -28.45 -0.31
C THR A 25 -11.23 -28.04 0.26
N PRO A 26 -10.12 -28.31 -0.44
CA PRO A 26 -8.78 -27.88 -0.05
C PRO A 26 -8.72 -26.36 0.13
N ILE A 27 -7.82 -25.91 1.01
CA ILE A 27 -7.73 -24.47 1.38
C ILE A 27 -7.37 -23.59 0.19
N GLU A 28 -6.62 -24.12 -0.77
CA GLU A 28 -6.24 -23.44 -2.02
C GLU A 28 -7.48 -23.03 -2.80
N LEU A 29 -8.47 -23.92 -2.89
CA LEU A 29 -9.70 -23.66 -3.63
C LEU A 29 -10.57 -22.62 -2.90
N LYS A 30 -10.58 -22.61 -1.57
CA LYS A 30 -11.26 -21.57 -0.77
C LYS A 30 -10.64 -20.21 -0.99
N LEU A 31 -9.31 -20.10 -0.93
CA LEU A 31 -8.60 -18.85 -1.16
C LEU A 31 -8.78 -18.38 -2.61
N ALA A 32 -8.73 -19.30 -3.59
CA ALA A 32 -9.00 -18.97 -4.99
C ALA A 32 -10.43 -18.44 -5.19
N ALA A 33 -11.44 -19.07 -4.56
CA ALA A 33 -12.82 -18.61 -4.63
C ALA A 33 -12.98 -17.19 -4.04
N VAL A 34 -12.35 -16.90 -2.90
CA VAL A 34 -12.32 -15.57 -2.29
C VAL A 34 -11.66 -14.55 -3.23
N ALA A 35 -10.54 -14.92 -3.85
CA ALA A 35 -9.83 -14.06 -4.79
C ALA A 35 -10.70 -13.75 -6.03
N VAL A 36 -11.36 -14.76 -6.59
CA VAL A 36 -12.28 -14.59 -7.75
C VAL A 36 -13.47 -13.70 -7.37
N ALA A 37 -14.07 -13.90 -6.21
CA ALA A 37 -15.15 -13.05 -5.72
C ALA A 37 -14.69 -11.58 -5.55
N ALA A 38 -13.50 -11.36 -4.99
CA ALA A 38 -12.93 -10.03 -4.83
C ALA A 38 -12.61 -9.37 -6.18
N LEU A 39 -12.11 -10.11 -7.16
CA LEU A 39 -11.93 -9.61 -8.54
C LEU A 39 -13.27 -9.25 -9.19
N GLY A 40 -14.32 -10.05 -8.96
CA GLY A 40 -15.68 -9.74 -9.39
C GLY A 40 -16.21 -8.45 -8.77
N MET A 41 -15.99 -8.24 -7.46
CA MET A 41 -16.33 -7.00 -6.76
C MET A 41 -15.57 -5.80 -7.33
N LEU A 42 -14.30 -5.96 -7.67
CA LEU A 42 -13.47 -4.91 -8.27
C LEU A 42 -14.01 -4.52 -9.66
N GLY A 43 -14.33 -5.51 -10.51
CA GLY A 43 -14.93 -5.29 -11.82
C GLY A 43 -16.33 -4.65 -11.74
N PHE A 44 -17.16 -5.08 -10.78
CA PHE A 44 -18.48 -4.48 -10.55
C PHE A 44 -18.34 -3.02 -10.05
N GLY A 45 -17.41 -2.76 -9.13
CA GLY A 45 -17.10 -1.40 -8.67
C GLY A 45 -16.66 -0.49 -9.82
N TRP A 46 -15.84 -1.02 -10.75
CA TRP A 46 -15.45 -0.28 -11.95
C TRP A 46 -16.64 0.11 -12.83
N ARG A 47 -17.61 -0.79 -13.00
CA ARG A 47 -18.83 -0.50 -13.77
C ARG A 47 -19.70 0.58 -13.11
N GLN A 48 -19.74 0.60 -11.77
CA GLN A 48 -20.57 1.54 -11.00
C GLN A 48 -19.91 2.92 -10.77
N ARG A 49 -18.68 3.12 -11.20
CA ARG A 49 -17.88 4.32 -10.88
C ARG A 49 -18.53 5.65 -11.30
N LEU A 50 -19.31 5.66 -12.38
CA LEU A 50 -19.98 6.85 -12.88
C LEU A 50 -21.35 7.10 -12.23
N GLN A 51 -22.07 6.03 -11.89
CA GLN A 51 -23.41 6.13 -11.32
C GLN A 51 -23.39 6.31 -9.80
N ARG A 52 -22.48 5.60 -9.11
CA ARG A 52 -22.38 5.58 -7.64
C ARG A 52 -20.90 5.66 -7.20
N PRO A 53 -20.26 6.83 -7.34
CA PRO A 53 -18.82 6.94 -7.15
C PRO A 53 -18.34 6.55 -5.75
N LEU A 54 -19.04 6.95 -4.68
CA LEU A 54 -18.66 6.59 -3.30
C LEU A 54 -18.78 5.07 -3.05
N PHE A 55 -19.83 4.46 -3.57
CA PHE A 55 -20.01 3.00 -3.47
C PHE A 55 -18.93 2.26 -4.26
N ALA A 56 -18.61 2.72 -5.46
CA ALA A 56 -17.58 2.14 -6.31
C ALA A 56 -16.19 2.19 -5.62
N VAL A 57 -15.84 3.34 -5.03
CA VAL A 57 -14.59 3.52 -4.28
C VAL A 57 -14.51 2.58 -3.07
N ALA A 58 -15.58 2.48 -2.28
CA ALA A 58 -15.65 1.58 -1.14
C ALA A 58 -15.51 0.11 -1.55
N LEU A 59 -16.23 -0.28 -2.63
CA LEU A 59 -16.20 -1.65 -3.13
C LEU A 59 -14.84 -2.04 -3.69
N GLN A 60 -14.20 -1.16 -4.47
CA GLN A 60 -12.88 -1.41 -5.04
C GLN A 60 -11.78 -1.45 -3.98
N GLY A 61 -11.78 -0.48 -3.04
CA GLY A 61 -10.83 -0.48 -1.93
C GLY A 61 -10.94 -1.73 -1.06
N GLY A 62 -12.17 -2.15 -0.77
CA GLY A 62 -12.41 -3.38 -0.03
C GLY A 62 -12.05 -4.64 -0.80
N ALA A 63 -12.34 -4.71 -2.09
CA ALA A 63 -11.96 -5.84 -2.93
C ALA A 63 -10.42 -6.03 -2.93
N VAL A 64 -9.66 -4.94 -3.10
CA VAL A 64 -8.19 -5.02 -3.00
C VAL A 64 -7.73 -5.38 -1.59
N GLY A 65 -8.40 -4.86 -0.55
CA GLY A 65 -8.13 -5.28 0.84
C GLY A 65 -8.32 -6.79 1.05
N VAL A 66 -9.41 -7.36 0.52
CA VAL A 66 -9.66 -8.81 0.56
C VAL A 66 -8.58 -9.58 -0.22
N LEU A 67 -8.16 -9.10 -1.40
CA LEU A 67 -7.08 -9.72 -2.17
C LEU A 67 -5.74 -9.71 -1.41
N LEU A 68 -5.39 -8.60 -0.76
CA LEU A 68 -4.18 -8.51 0.07
C LEU A 68 -4.23 -9.46 1.26
N LEU A 69 -5.39 -9.56 1.93
CA LEU A 69 -5.61 -10.54 3.00
C LEU A 69 -5.53 -11.98 2.49
N THR A 70 -5.99 -12.25 1.27
CA THR A 70 -5.87 -13.57 0.63
C THR A 70 -4.41 -13.92 0.36
N VAL A 71 -3.62 -12.97 -0.16
CA VAL A 71 -2.17 -13.14 -0.35
C VAL A 71 -1.47 -13.38 1.00
N PHE A 72 -1.82 -12.61 2.02
CA PHE A 72 -1.29 -12.79 3.37
C PHE A 72 -1.63 -14.18 3.93
N ALA A 73 -2.88 -14.62 3.79
CA ALA A 73 -3.32 -15.93 4.26
C ALA A 73 -2.59 -17.06 3.51
N ALA A 74 -2.47 -16.96 2.19
CA ALA A 74 -1.75 -17.95 1.38
C ALA A 74 -0.27 -18.05 1.78
N PHE A 75 0.38 -16.90 2.06
CA PHE A 75 1.79 -16.85 2.46
C PHE A 75 1.99 -17.24 3.93
N ARG A 76 1.35 -16.48 4.86
CA ARG A 76 1.70 -16.55 6.30
C ARG A 76 0.96 -17.63 7.06
N LEU A 77 -0.31 -17.88 6.74
CA LEU A 77 -1.15 -18.83 7.48
C LEU A 77 -1.05 -20.26 6.93
N HIS A 78 -0.88 -20.39 5.63
CA HIS A 78 -0.95 -21.69 4.97
C HIS A 78 0.35 -22.12 4.26
N GLY A 79 1.33 -21.22 4.09
CA GLY A 79 2.61 -21.54 3.43
C GLY A 79 2.47 -22.03 1.98
N LEU A 80 1.40 -21.59 1.27
CA LEU A 80 1.10 -22.04 -0.08
C LEU A 80 1.96 -21.32 -1.13
N ILE A 81 2.48 -20.15 -0.80
CA ILE A 81 3.33 -19.35 -1.69
C ILE A 81 4.53 -18.84 -0.90
N ASP A 82 5.64 -18.65 -1.59
CA ASP A 82 6.86 -18.08 -1.01
C ASP A 82 6.76 -16.56 -0.83
N ALA A 83 7.71 -15.99 -0.05
CA ALA A 83 7.74 -14.56 0.26
C ALA A 83 7.84 -13.67 -0.99
N LEU A 84 8.66 -14.07 -1.98
CA LEU A 84 8.84 -13.27 -3.20
C LEU A 84 7.56 -13.18 -4.06
N PRO A 85 6.87 -14.28 -4.41
CA PRO A 85 5.57 -14.21 -5.08
C PRO A 85 4.52 -13.43 -4.29
N ALA A 86 4.46 -13.58 -2.96
CA ALA A 86 3.53 -12.83 -2.12
C ALA A 86 3.81 -11.31 -2.17
N LEU A 87 5.07 -10.91 -2.12
CA LEU A 87 5.49 -9.52 -2.24
C LEU A 87 5.14 -8.95 -3.62
N LEU A 88 5.45 -9.66 -4.69
CA LEU A 88 5.14 -9.24 -6.07
C LEU A 88 3.63 -9.10 -6.30
N ALA A 89 2.83 -10.05 -5.82
CA ALA A 89 1.37 -9.97 -5.88
C ALA A 89 0.85 -8.74 -5.12
N SER A 90 1.38 -8.46 -3.93
CA SER A 90 1.02 -7.27 -3.14
C SER A 90 1.38 -5.97 -3.86
N VAL A 91 2.57 -5.89 -4.47
CA VAL A 91 2.98 -4.73 -5.29
C VAL A 91 2.03 -4.51 -6.46
N LEU A 92 1.66 -5.58 -7.19
CA LEU A 92 0.74 -5.49 -8.32
C LEU A 92 -0.66 -5.02 -7.90
N LEU A 93 -1.18 -5.52 -6.78
CA LEU A 93 -2.47 -5.11 -6.23
C LEU A 93 -2.46 -3.64 -5.82
N VAL A 94 -1.41 -3.19 -5.14
CA VAL A 94 -1.24 -1.79 -4.72
C VAL A 94 -1.09 -0.88 -5.93
N ALA A 95 -0.26 -1.25 -6.91
CA ALA A 95 -0.09 -0.50 -8.14
C ALA A 95 -1.40 -0.40 -8.93
N GLY A 96 -2.16 -1.49 -9.02
CA GLY A 96 -3.50 -1.51 -9.61
C GLY A 96 -4.47 -0.56 -8.90
N LEU A 97 -4.47 -0.56 -7.56
CA LEU A 97 -5.31 0.35 -6.78
C LEU A 97 -4.92 1.82 -6.99
N CYS A 98 -3.62 2.12 -7.02
CA CYS A 98 -3.11 3.46 -7.32
C CYS A 98 -3.49 3.92 -8.74
N LEU A 99 -3.41 3.01 -9.72
CA LEU A 99 -3.86 3.28 -11.09
C LEU A 99 -5.36 3.59 -11.14
N LEU A 100 -6.19 2.78 -10.48
CA LEU A 100 -7.63 3.03 -10.35
C LEU A 100 -7.91 4.38 -9.68
N ALA A 101 -7.14 4.74 -8.67
CA ALA A 101 -7.26 6.03 -7.99
C ALA A 101 -6.99 7.21 -8.93
N VAL A 102 -5.95 7.12 -9.76
CA VAL A 102 -5.61 8.15 -10.75
C VAL A 102 -6.69 8.25 -11.82
N LEU A 103 -7.15 7.12 -12.37
CA LEU A 103 -8.17 7.06 -13.41
C LEU A 103 -9.54 7.58 -12.94
N GLN A 104 -9.90 7.35 -11.67
CA GLN A 104 -11.16 7.78 -11.08
C GLN A 104 -11.07 9.11 -10.34
N HIS A 105 -9.92 9.76 -10.33
CA HIS A 105 -9.66 11.00 -9.58
C HIS A 105 -9.99 10.87 -8.08
N SER A 106 -9.85 9.66 -7.53
CA SER A 106 -10.24 9.32 -6.16
C SER A 106 -9.04 9.39 -5.20
N ARG A 107 -8.99 10.47 -4.40
CA ARG A 107 -7.98 10.60 -3.32
C ARG A 107 -8.08 9.46 -2.29
N THR A 108 -9.30 9.01 -2.00
CA THR A 108 -9.54 7.94 -1.03
C THR A 108 -8.90 6.63 -1.46
N LEU A 109 -9.06 6.23 -2.74
CA LEU A 109 -8.40 5.02 -3.26
C LEU A 109 -6.87 5.15 -3.23
N ALA A 110 -6.34 6.33 -3.56
CA ALA A 110 -4.90 6.57 -3.52
C ALA A 110 -4.34 6.45 -2.09
N VAL A 111 -5.02 7.04 -1.11
CA VAL A 111 -4.64 6.92 0.31
C VAL A 111 -4.68 5.47 0.76
N LEU A 112 -5.74 4.73 0.45
CA LEU A 112 -5.85 3.30 0.79
C LEU A 112 -4.74 2.48 0.13
N GLY A 113 -4.43 2.74 -1.13
CA GLY A 113 -3.35 2.07 -1.85
C GLY A 113 -1.98 2.30 -1.22
N ILE A 114 -1.68 3.54 -0.84
CA ILE A 114 -0.41 3.88 -0.18
C ILE A 114 -0.33 3.25 1.21
N LEU A 115 -1.38 3.35 2.02
CA LEU A 115 -1.42 2.71 3.34
C LEU A 115 -1.22 1.19 3.23
N ALA A 116 -1.94 0.54 2.33
CA ALA A 116 -1.80 -0.90 2.10
C ALA A 116 -0.39 -1.27 1.61
N GLY A 117 0.17 -0.47 0.70
CA GLY A 117 1.51 -0.67 0.17
C GLY A 117 2.59 -0.58 1.24
N PHE A 118 2.58 0.48 2.05
CA PHE A 118 3.58 0.65 3.10
C PHE A 118 3.43 -0.36 4.25
N MET A 119 2.22 -0.89 4.49
CA MET A 119 1.98 -1.94 5.48
C MET A 119 2.37 -3.34 5.00
N ALA A 120 2.40 -3.59 3.68
CA ALA A 120 2.63 -4.93 3.12
C ALA A 120 3.93 -5.59 3.61
N PRO A 121 5.12 -4.94 3.63
CA PRO A 121 6.34 -5.58 4.13
C PRO A 121 6.27 -5.94 5.61
N ILE A 122 5.54 -5.16 6.42
CA ILE A 122 5.38 -5.42 7.85
C ILE A 122 4.59 -6.72 8.04
N TRP A 123 3.51 -6.90 7.28
CA TRP A 123 2.68 -8.11 7.36
C TRP A 123 3.33 -9.34 6.73
N LEU A 124 4.12 -9.14 5.66
CA LEU A 124 4.83 -10.21 4.96
C LEU A 124 6.23 -10.45 5.53
N SER A 125 6.62 -9.78 6.61
CA SER A 125 7.94 -9.95 7.23
C SER A 125 8.15 -11.40 7.67
N THR A 126 9.26 -11.97 7.23
CA THR A 126 9.72 -13.31 7.64
C THR A 126 10.72 -13.27 8.79
N GLY A 127 11.08 -12.06 9.27
CA GLY A 127 12.15 -11.90 10.25
C GLY A 127 13.56 -12.12 9.68
N SER A 128 13.71 -12.19 8.36
CA SER A 128 15.00 -12.43 7.69
C SER A 128 16.04 -11.32 7.87
N GLY A 129 15.64 -10.15 8.38
CA GLY A 129 16.52 -9.00 8.58
C GLY A 129 17.04 -8.34 7.28
N ASN A 130 16.52 -8.72 6.12
CA ASN A 130 16.97 -8.18 4.84
C ASN A 130 16.49 -6.74 4.62
N HIS A 131 17.25 -5.79 5.15
CA HIS A 131 16.97 -4.35 5.05
C HIS A 131 17.08 -3.83 3.61
N VAL A 132 17.92 -4.41 2.75
CA VAL A 132 18.05 -4.01 1.34
C VAL A 132 16.76 -4.30 0.58
N ALA A 133 16.14 -5.46 0.81
CA ALA A 133 14.84 -5.78 0.22
C ALA A 133 13.75 -4.85 0.73
N LEU A 134 13.74 -4.52 2.03
CA LEU A 134 12.80 -3.59 2.64
C LEU A 134 12.91 -2.19 2.05
N PHE A 135 14.10 -1.61 2.02
CA PHE A 135 14.32 -0.26 1.48
C PHE A 135 14.14 -0.22 -0.05
N GLY A 136 14.53 -1.28 -0.77
CA GLY A 136 14.25 -1.42 -2.20
C GLY A 136 12.75 -1.41 -2.51
N TYR A 137 11.95 -2.11 -1.70
CA TYR A 137 10.51 -2.08 -1.81
C TYR A 137 9.94 -0.67 -1.55
N TYR A 138 10.40 0.02 -0.50
CA TYR A 138 9.96 1.39 -0.22
C TYR A 138 10.43 2.39 -1.28
N ALA A 139 11.59 2.19 -1.89
CA ALA A 139 12.02 2.99 -3.03
C ALA A 139 11.04 2.84 -4.21
N LEU A 140 10.61 1.62 -4.50
CA LEU A 140 9.60 1.35 -5.54
C LEU A 140 8.26 2.04 -5.23
N LEU A 141 7.77 1.98 -3.99
CA LEU A 141 6.56 2.69 -3.57
C LEU A 141 6.71 4.21 -3.70
N ASN A 142 7.85 4.76 -3.31
CA ASN A 142 8.11 6.20 -3.43
C ASN A 142 8.20 6.67 -4.90
N ILE A 143 8.70 5.82 -5.81
CA ILE A 143 8.58 6.08 -7.26
C ILE A 143 7.11 6.17 -7.65
N GLY A 144 6.26 5.29 -7.15
CA GLY A 144 4.81 5.34 -7.37
C GLY A 144 4.17 6.63 -6.82
N VAL A 145 4.54 7.04 -5.61
CA VAL A 145 4.09 8.31 -5.00
C VAL A 145 4.52 9.51 -5.85
N LEU A 146 5.79 9.55 -6.29
CA LEU A 146 6.32 10.60 -7.16
C LEU A 146 5.60 10.62 -8.52
N ALA A 147 5.34 9.45 -9.11
CA ALA A 147 4.57 9.33 -10.34
C ALA A 147 3.15 9.89 -10.18
N ILE A 148 2.44 9.55 -9.10
CA ILE A 148 1.13 10.12 -8.80
C ILE A 148 1.22 11.63 -8.62
N ALA A 149 2.22 12.13 -7.89
CA ALA A 149 2.45 13.54 -7.67
C ALA A 149 2.68 14.32 -9.00
N TRP A 150 3.27 13.64 -9.99
CA TRP A 150 3.46 14.21 -11.34
C TRP A 150 2.16 14.48 -12.06
N TRP A 151 1.16 13.59 -11.97
CA TRP A 151 -0.14 13.73 -12.65
C TRP A 151 -1.22 14.37 -11.75
N ARG A 152 -1.14 14.15 -10.44
CA ARG A 152 -2.16 14.59 -9.47
C ARG A 152 -1.51 15.22 -8.24
N PRO A 153 -1.79 16.49 -7.96
CA PRO A 153 -1.20 17.21 -6.82
C PRO A 153 -1.90 16.87 -5.50
N TRP A 154 -1.86 15.59 -5.11
CA TRP A 154 -2.47 15.13 -3.86
C TRP A 154 -1.42 15.14 -2.73
N ARG A 155 -1.17 16.31 -2.16
CA ARG A 155 -0.16 16.54 -1.13
C ARG A 155 -0.22 15.57 0.06
N VAL A 156 -1.44 15.12 0.45
CA VAL A 156 -1.63 14.14 1.53
C VAL A 156 -0.90 12.82 1.26
N LEU A 157 -0.81 12.38 -0.01
CA LEU A 157 -0.10 11.15 -0.35
C LEU A 157 1.41 11.28 -0.10
N ASN A 158 1.96 12.45 -0.39
CA ASN A 158 3.37 12.71 -0.17
C ASN A 158 3.71 12.75 1.32
N LEU A 159 2.83 13.36 2.11
CA LEU A 159 2.98 13.38 3.57
C LEU A 159 2.91 11.96 4.16
N LEU A 160 1.97 11.14 3.68
CA LEU A 160 1.88 9.74 4.09
C LEU A 160 3.13 8.95 3.67
N GLY A 161 3.55 9.05 2.42
CA GLY A 161 4.77 8.42 1.94
C GLY A 161 5.99 8.82 2.77
N PHE A 162 6.14 10.12 3.06
CA PHE A 162 7.18 10.66 3.93
C PHE A 162 7.13 10.03 5.34
N ALA A 163 5.97 10.10 5.99
CA ALA A 163 5.79 9.59 7.35
C ALA A 163 6.12 8.08 7.45
N PHE A 164 5.65 7.29 6.48
CA PHE A 164 5.94 5.86 6.47
C PHE A 164 7.41 5.57 6.13
N THR A 165 7.97 6.20 5.10
CA THR A 165 9.35 5.94 4.67
C THR A 165 10.34 6.27 5.79
N PHE A 166 10.26 7.47 6.36
CA PHE A 166 11.16 7.88 7.41
C PHE A 166 10.79 7.28 8.77
N GLY A 167 9.50 7.10 9.07
CA GLY A 167 9.06 6.45 10.30
C GLY A 167 9.54 5.01 10.40
N ILE A 168 9.35 4.22 9.35
CA ILE A 168 9.80 2.81 9.32
C ILE A 168 11.33 2.76 9.22
N GLY A 169 11.95 3.64 8.42
CA GLY A 169 13.41 3.74 8.33
C GLY A 169 14.06 4.05 9.67
N THR A 170 13.52 5.01 10.42
CA THR A 170 13.98 5.36 11.78
C THR A 170 13.75 4.21 12.75
N LEU A 171 12.57 3.59 12.71
CA LEU A 171 12.27 2.44 13.58
C LEU A 171 13.25 1.29 13.33
N TRP A 172 13.51 0.94 12.08
CA TRP A 172 14.52 -0.06 11.72
C TRP A 172 15.92 0.39 12.18
N GLY A 173 16.26 1.66 11.99
CA GLY A 173 17.55 2.23 12.42
C GLY A 173 17.77 2.11 13.93
N VAL A 174 16.74 2.30 14.73
CA VAL A 174 16.82 2.17 16.20
C VAL A 174 16.92 0.71 16.64
N LEU A 175 16.21 -0.21 15.96
CA LEU A 175 16.07 -1.60 16.40
C LEU A 175 17.18 -2.52 15.83
N ASP A 176 17.56 -2.34 14.56
CA ASP A 176 18.34 -3.33 13.82
C ASP A 176 19.60 -2.76 13.16
N TYR A 177 19.83 -1.44 13.19
CA TYR A 177 21.00 -0.84 12.56
C TYR A 177 22.31 -1.26 13.22
N ARG A 178 23.28 -1.62 12.39
CA ARG A 178 24.67 -1.88 12.78
C ARG A 178 25.61 -1.11 11.86
N ALA A 179 26.80 -0.78 12.33
CA ALA A 179 27.80 -0.04 11.55
C ALA A 179 28.15 -0.71 10.21
N GLU A 180 28.09 -2.04 10.14
CA GLU A 180 28.30 -2.83 8.91
C GLU A 180 27.23 -2.58 7.84
N HIS A 181 26.03 -2.10 8.23
CA HIS A 181 24.95 -1.79 7.30
C HIS A 181 25.08 -0.40 6.66
N TYR A 182 26.06 0.42 7.06
CA TYR A 182 26.20 1.79 6.57
C TYR A 182 26.29 1.86 5.04
N ALA A 183 27.17 1.07 4.44
CA ALA A 183 27.39 1.09 3.00
C ALA A 183 26.13 0.69 2.18
N SER A 184 25.28 -0.16 2.73
CA SER A 184 24.06 -0.63 2.07
C SER A 184 22.84 0.26 2.35
N THR A 185 22.78 1.00 3.46
CA THR A 185 21.66 1.86 3.83
C THR A 185 21.81 3.30 3.33
N HIS A 186 23.03 3.82 3.32
CA HIS A 186 23.30 5.20 2.92
C HIS A 186 22.79 5.59 1.53
N PRO A 187 22.91 4.76 0.47
CA PRO A 187 22.32 5.05 -0.84
C PRO A 187 20.80 5.22 -0.81
N PHE A 188 20.08 4.42 0.02
CA PHE A 188 18.64 4.54 0.16
C PHE A 188 18.24 5.83 0.88
N LEU A 189 18.96 6.24 1.91
CA LEU A 189 18.72 7.52 2.58
C LEU A 189 18.86 8.70 1.62
N LEU A 190 19.92 8.71 0.80
CA LEU A 190 20.10 9.74 -0.23
C LEU A 190 18.99 9.70 -1.28
N LEU A 191 18.56 8.51 -1.69
CA LEU A 191 17.46 8.34 -2.65
C LEU A 191 16.14 8.89 -2.07
N PHE A 192 15.82 8.56 -0.83
CA PHE A 192 14.62 9.06 -0.15
C PHE A 192 14.67 10.57 0.08
N LEU A 193 15.82 11.10 0.49
CA LEU A 193 16.06 12.53 0.57
C LEU A 193 15.75 13.20 -0.78
N LEU A 194 16.29 12.66 -1.87
CA LEU A 194 16.07 13.19 -3.22
C LEU A 194 14.59 13.17 -3.61
N PHE A 195 13.87 12.08 -3.36
CA PHE A 195 12.43 11.99 -3.65
C PHE A 195 11.65 13.10 -2.96
N TYR A 196 11.84 13.30 -1.66
CA TYR A 196 11.07 14.26 -0.87
C TYR A 196 11.53 15.72 -1.03
N LEU A 197 12.69 15.97 -1.60
CA LEU A 197 13.10 17.30 -2.08
C LEU A 197 12.55 17.60 -3.48
N LEU A 198 12.45 16.59 -4.35
CA LEU A 198 11.91 16.77 -5.71
C LEU A 198 10.41 17.05 -5.73
N ILE A 199 9.64 16.45 -4.83
CA ILE A 199 8.18 16.59 -4.80
C ILE A 199 7.73 18.05 -4.62
N PRO A 200 8.19 18.81 -3.60
CA PRO A 200 7.86 20.23 -3.45
C PRO A 200 8.34 21.07 -4.64
N LEU A 201 9.50 20.75 -5.20
CA LEU A 201 10.02 21.42 -6.39
C LEU A 201 9.12 21.24 -7.62
N LEU A 202 8.57 20.03 -7.80
CA LEU A 202 7.60 19.75 -8.86
C LEU A 202 6.31 20.55 -8.67
N TYR A 203 5.84 20.69 -7.44
CA TYR A 203 4.65 21.51 -7.13
C TYR A 203 4.91 23.00 -7.35
N ALA A 204 6.06 23.50 -6.89
CA ALA A 204 6.43 24.90 -7.09
C ALA A 204 6.47 25.31 -8.58
N ARG A 205 6.81 24.37 -9.47
CA ARG A 205 6.81 24.62 -10.92
C ARG A 205 5.43 24.55 -11.58
N ARG A 206 4.46 23.85 -10.98
CA ARG A 206 3.18 23.53 -11.64
C ARG A 206 1.96 24.19 -11.00
N GLN A 207 2.10 24.74 -9.80
CA GLN A 207 0.99 25.39 -9.11
C GLN A 207 1.41 26.80 -8.63
N PRO A 208 0.46 27.78 -8.66
CA PRO A 208 0.71 29.06 -8.01
C PRO A 208 1.03 28.83 -6.54
N ALA A 209 2.02 29.53 -6.03
CA ALA A 209 2.45 29.41 -4.63
C ALA A 209 1.28 29.74 -3.71
N VAL A 210 0.78 28.76 -3.02
CA VAL A 210 -0.16 28.94 -1.90
C VAL A 210 0.69 29.29 -0.69
N ALA A 211 0.73 30.58 -0.35
CA ALA A 211 1.47 31.06 0.82
C ALA A 211 1.01 30.32 2.08
N GLY A 212 1.94 29.68 2.80
CA GLY A 212 1.69 29.04 4.08
C GLY A 212 1.30 27.55 4.04
N ASP A 213 1.58 26.82 2.94
CA ASP A 213 1.33 25.38 2.92
C ASP A 213 2.32 24.63 3.84
N ARG A 214 1.79 24.15 4.96
CA ARG A 214 2.56 23.46 6.00
C ARG A 214 3.11 22.11 5.52
N ILE A 215 2.45 21.45 4.56
CA ILE A 215 2.85 20.13 4.06
C ILE A 215 4.15 20.24 3.27
N ASP A 216 4.24 21.19 2.33
CA ASP A 216 5.44 21.41 1.54
C ASP A 216 6.62 21.84 2.42
N GLY A 217 6.37 22.69 3.44
CA GLY A 217 7.36 23.05 4.45
C GLY A 217 7.86 21.85 5.25
N THR A 218 6.97 20.95 5.67
CA THR A 218 7.35 19.73 6.39
C THR A 218 8.23 18.82 5.53
N LEU A 219 7.93 18.67 4.25
CA LEU A 219 8.75 17.84 3.34
C LEU A 219 10.13 18.45 3.10
N VAL A 220 10.22 19.77 2.88
CA VAL A 220 11.49 20.45 2.60
C VAL A 220 12.42 20.49 3.81
N PHE A 221 11.89 20.82 4.99
CA PHE A 221 12.69 20.99 6.19
C PHE A 221 12.80 19.73 7.04
N GLY A 222 11.75 18.90 7.08
CA GLY A 222 11.73 17.67 7.84
C GLY A 222 12.61 16.57 7.24
N THR A 223 12.69 16.49 5.92
CA THR A 223 13.48 15.44 5.25
C THR A 223 14.98 15.50 5.59
N PRO A 224 15.69 16.64 5.48
CA PRO A 224 17.10 16.70 5.88
C PRO A 224 17.32 16.45 7.36
N LEU A 225 16.38 16.89 8.20
CA LEU A 225 16.48 16.80 9.66
C LEU A 225 16.36 15.36 10.17
N ILE A 226 15.68 14.49 9.43
CA ILE A 226 15.48 13.07 9.81
C ILE A 226 16.51 12.17 9.09
N ALA A 227 17.01 12.58 7.90
CA ALA A 227 17.93 11.78 7.11
C ALA A 227 19.38 11.85 7.63
N PHE A 228 19.73 12.86 8.43
CA PHE A 228 21.05 13.11 9.02
C PHE A 228 20.96 13.37 10.52
#